data_247cd95dce5a105c9f02a65bc9e57dfa
#
_entry.id   247cd95dce5a105c9f02a65bc9e57dfa
#
_cell.length_a   1.000
_cell.length_b   1.000
_cell.length_c   1.000
_cell.angle_alpha   90.00
_cell.angle_beta   90.00
_cell.angle_gamma   90.00
#
_symmetry.space_group_name_H-M   'P 1'
#
loop_
_entity.id
_entity.type
_entity.pdbx_description
1 polymer ?
#
loop_
_entity_poly.entity_id
_entity_poly.type
_entity_poly.pdbx_seq_one_letter_code
_entity_poly.pdbx_strand_id
1 'polypeptide(L)'
;MRRHWFRIAIVLAPLVAMALCWWIGSQQSVWFDEAYSVWLAKQPIGDLIRLTSIDTHPPLYYLILKLWASVWGYSEAALRAFSILCYGGAMIIMGCFVRRWFGKRAAGYALLTLIGTPLLMRYGFEIRMYALGSLIGVSATAVLARAWHDDRWRDWMLYAVLVAFGMGTLYYSALLWLAQLLWLMVMTYRRQGLQQWWKLPWLWAYVASFMLFLPWLPTFLGQIGNGALAEIGQPMNLQNLLGIASFNMIYKPSWLLGVVSSQLVLIIICAVAWAWPRAMRSLPHPELAWLLLAHVGVPVAALIVVSLSAPMYVERYLVHVVISGITIASVVLYTACVALHRSPLRWHKAVSTALLVLLPVVMLYGMVQLSLQGNFNFQRDERPNVKQIATQLGTCRDGSVILAADPYIAIEISYYLEQAQSHCPIYMAYVGGPLMGGYAPLEGSTTYRKVADTTQPFTDAKKINVLYYSSSTATTTPTLPSAYTLRSVTGDPLVLMQFARD
;
A
#
# COMPACT_ATOMS: atom_id res chain seq x y z
N MET A 1 -16.81 35.03 -2.88
CA MET A 1 -15.68 34.11 -2.58
C MET A 1 -16.05 32.93 -1.64
N ARG A 2 -16.94 33.04 -0.62
CA ARG A 2 -17.25 31.95 0.35
C ARG A 2 -18.00 30.72 -0.20
N ARG A 3 -18.63 30.76 -1.40
CA ARG A 3 -19.45 29.65 -1.94
C ARG A 3 -18.67 28.60 -2.76
N HIS A 4 -17.48 28.94 -3.27
CA HIS A 4 -16.75 28.09 -4.23
C HIS A 4 -15.50 27.41 -3.68
N TRP A 5 -15.01 27.79 -2.48
CA TRP A 5 -13.75 27.28 -1.93
C TRP A 5 -13.70 25.76 -1.82
N PHE A 6 -14.82 25.08 -1.51
CA PHE A 6 -14.84 23.63 -1.42
C PHE A 6 -14.70 22.97 -2.81
N ARG A 7 -15.29 23.59 -3.85
CA ARG A 7 -15.13 23.09 -5.24
C ARG A 7 -13.67 23.18 -5.68
N ILE A 8 -12.97 24.19 -5.22
CA ILE A 8 -11.52 24.34 -5.43
C ILE A 8 -10.77 23.31 -4.60
N ALA A 9 -11.07 23.16 -3.32
CA ALA A 9 -10.37 22.25 -2.42
C ALA A 9 -10.49 20.76 -2.83
N ILE A 10 -11.69 20.33 -3.31
CA ILE A 10 -11.92 18.93 -3.72
C ILE A 10 -11.18 18.56 -5.00
N VAL A 11 -10.77 19.54 -5.79
CA VAL A 11 -9.95 19.32 -6.98
C VAL A 11 -8.48 19.56 -6.67
N LEU A 12 -8.16 20.67 -6.00
CA LEU A 12 -6.78 21.06 -5.75
C LEU A 12 -6.07 20.12 -4.77
N ALA A 13 -6.75 19.66 -3.71
CA ALA A 13 -6.12 18.80 -2.73
C ALA A 13 -5.66 17.45 -3.32
N PRO A 14 -6.50 16.70 -4.07
CA PRO A 14 -6.04 15.51 -4.79
C PRO A 14 -4.95 15.79 -5.82
N LEU A 15 -5.04 16.89 -6.57
CA LEU A 15 -4.01 17.25 -7.55
C LEU A 15 -2.65 17.52 -6.88
N VAL A 16 -2.64 18.23 -5.75
CA VAL A 16 -1.41 18.45 -4.98
C VAL A 16 -0.86 17.11 -4.46
N ALA A 17 -1.71 16.25 -3.90
CA ALA A 17 -1.29 14.94 -3.43
C ALA A 17 -0.72 14.07 -4.57
N MET A 18 -1.37 14.08 -5.73
CA MET A 18 -0.90 13.36 -6.93
C MET A 18 0.44 13.91 -7.43
N ALA A 19 0.61 15.24 -7.46
CA ALA A 19 1.86 15.88 -7.85
C ALA A 19 3.00 15.53 -6.89
N LEU A 20 2.74 15.50 -5.58
CA LEU A 20 3.71 15.10 -4.56
C LEU A 20 4.07 13.60 -4.69
N CYS A 21 3.08 12.72 -4.88
CA CYS A 21 3.33 11.31 -5.16
C CYS A 21 4.19 11.11 -6.42
N TRP A 22 3.89 11.87 -7.48
CA TRP A 22 4.68 11.85 -8.71
C TRP A 22 6.11 12.28 -8.47
N TRP A 23 6.30 13.40 -7.76
CA TRP A 23 7.62 13.94 -7.47
C TRP A 23 8.45 12.98 -6.60
N ILE A 24 7.88 12.43 -5.52
CA ILE A 24 8.56 11.45 -4.67
C ILE A 24 8.86 10.17 -5.46
N GLY A 25 7.88 9.66 -6.20
CA GLY A 25 8.02 8.45 -6.99
C GLY A 25 9.08 8.57 -8.08
N SER A 26 9.18 9.72 -8.75
CA SER A 26 10.15 9.94 -9.84
C SER A 26 11.62 9.85 -9.39
N GLN A 27 11.88 10.02 -8.09
CA GLN A 27 13.21 9.95 -7.50
C GLN A 27 13.61 8.52 -7.06
N GLN A 28 12.67 7.56 -7.12
CA GLN A 28 12.89 6.20 -6.65
C GLN A 28 12.98 5.22 -7.81
N SER A 29 13.94 4.30 -7.74
CA SER A 29 13.96 3.15 -8.64
C SER A 29 12.75 2.23 -8.38
N VAL A 30 12.36 1.50 -9.42
CA VAL A 30 11.45 0.35 -9.30
C VAL A 30 12.13 -0.68 -8.40
N TRP A 31 11.44 -1.12 -7.36
CA TRP A 31 11.93 -2.14 -6.45
C TRP A 31 11.27 -3.49 -6.73
N PHE A 32 11.69 -4.54 -6.02
CA PHE A 32 11.30 -5.91 -6.32
C PHE A 32 9.78 -6.10 -6.52
N ASP A 33 8.95 -5.67 -5.55
CA ASP A 33 7.50 -5.87 -5.65
C ASP A 33 6.88 -5.15 -6.86
N GLU A 34 7.42 -3.98 -7.24
CA GLU A 34 6.98 -3.25 -8.44
C GLU A 34 7.41 -3.99 -9.70
N ALA A 35 8.70 -4.39 -9.79
CA ALA A 35 9.24 -5.15 -10.91
C ALA A 35 8.51 -6.49 -11.10
N TYR A 36 8.22 -7.19 -10.01
CA TYR A 36 7.42 -8.41 -9.99
C TYR A 36 6.00 -8.19 -10.52
N SER A 37 5.35 -7.08 -10.12
CA SER A 37 4.01 -6.73 -10.63
C SER A 37 4.03 -6.50 -12.14
N VAL A 38 5.08 -5.85 -12.65
CA VAL A 38 5.27 -5.62 -14.10
C VAL A 38 5.52 -6.93 -14.82
N TRP A 39 6.39 -7.78 -14.28
CA TRP A 39 6.68 -9.11 -14.82
C TRP A 39 5.41 -9.96 -14.94
N LEU A 40 4.57 -10.01 -13.92
CA LEU A 40 3.28 -10.69 -13.96
C LEU A 40 2.33 -10.08 -15.00
N ALA A 41 2.22 -8.76 -15.06
CA ALA A 41 1.34 -8.08 -16.00
C ALA A 41 1.76 -8.30 -17.46
N LYS A 42 3.01 -8.61 -17.74
CA LYS A 42 3.50 -8.98 -19.08
C LYS A 42 3.10 -10.39 -19.51
N GLN A 43 2.81 -11.30 -18.57
CA GLN A 43 2.46 -12.69 -18.91
C GLN A 43 1.15 -12.78 -19.70
N PRO A 44 0.93 -13.79 -20.55
CA PRO A 44 -0.36 -14.12 -21.10
C PRO A 44 -1.42 -14.27 -20.00
N ILE A 45 -2.69 -13.93 -20.25
CA ILE A 45 -3.75 -13.92 -19.22
C ILE A 45 -3.85 -15.27 -18.49
N GLY A 46 -3.79 -16.37 -19.22
CA GLY A 46 -3.84 -17.72 -18.63
C GLY A 46 -2.68 -18.01 -17.69
N ASP A 47 -1.46 -17.62 -18.09
CA ASP A 47 -0.26 -17.74 -17.25
C ASP A 47 -0.30 -16.79 -16.05
N LEU A 48 -0.77 -15.55 -16.23
CA LEU A 48 -0.95 -14.61 -15.12
C LEU A 48 -1.87 -15.22 -14.05
N ILE A 49 -3.03 -15.77 -14.43
CA ILE A 49 -3.97 -16.40 -13.49
C ILE A 49 -3.31 -17.62 -12.83
N ARG A 50 -2.62 -18.48 -13.59
CA ARG A 50 -1.91 -19.66 -13.06
C ARG A 50 -0.78 -19.26 -12.12
N LEU A 51 0.02 -18.24 -12.45
CA LEU A 51 1.13 -17.77 -11.61
C LEU A 51 0.60 -17.12 -10.33
N THR A 52 -0.46 -16.32 -10.41
CA THR A 52 -1.08 -15.76 -9.21
C THR A 52 -1.76 -16.81 -8.32
N SER A 53 -2.13 -17.98 -8.85
CA SER A 53 -2.68 -19.07 -8.01
C SER A 53 -1.64 -19.71 -7.08
N ILE A 54 -0.37 -19.62 -7.41
CA ILE A 54 0.75 -20.09 -6.57
C ILE A 54 1.47 -18.93 -5.83
N ASP A 55 1.03 -17.68 -6.04
CA ASP A 55 1.46 -16.48 -5.32
C ASP A 55 0.64 -16.32 -4.01
N THR A 56 0.84 -15.23 -3.32
CA THR A 56 0.13 -14.80 -2.09
C THR A 56 -0.95 -13.75 -2.35
N HIS A 57 -1.11 -13.29 -3.58
CA HIS A 57 -2.00 -12.20 -3.96
C HIS A 57 -3.01 -12.62 -5.03
N PRO A 58 -4.25 -12.05 -5.01
CA PRO A 58 -5.25 -12.33 -6.02
C PRO A 58 -4.94 -11.63 -7.37
N PRO A 59 -5.52 -12.10 -8.50
CA PRO A 59 -5.10 -11.71 -9.85
C PRO A 59 -5.60 -10.35 -10.34
N LEU A 60 -6.68 -9.79 -9.76
CA LEU A 60 -7.41 -8.67 -10.37
C LEU A 60 -6.53 -7.43 -10.56
N TYR A 61 -5.68 -7.10 -9.59
CA TYR A 61 -4.75 -5.97 -9.72
C TYR A 61 -3.86 -6.12 -10.96
N TYR A 62 -3.25 -7.28 -11.15
CA TYR A 62 -2.33 -7.53 -12.27
C TYR A 62 -3.05 -7.54 -13.61
N LEU A 63 -4.30 -8.02 -13.67
CA LEU A 63 -5.14 -7.96 -14.87
C LEU A 63 -5.46 -6.50 -15.25
N ILE A 64 -5.82 -5.68 -14.28
CA ILE A 64 -6.11 -4.25 -14.50
C ILE A 64 -4.83 -3.51 -14.90
N LEU A 65 -3.70 -3.81 -14.24
CA LEU A 65 -2.40 -3.23 -14.59
C LEU A 65 -1.98 -3.60 -16.03
N LYS A 66 -2.20 -4.86 -16.44
CA LYS A 66 -1.97 -5.32 -17.81
C LYS A 66 -2.82 -4.54 -18.82
N LEU A 67 -4.12 -4.35 -18.52
CA LEU A 67 -5.02 -3.56 -19.36
C LEU A 67 -4.55 -2.10 -19.47
N TRP A 68 -4.15 -1.49 -18.34
CA TRP A 68 -3.58 -0.15 -18.34
C TRP A 68 -2.32 -0.06 -19.18
N ALA A 69 -1.38 -1.00 -18.97
CA ALA A 69 -0.11 -1.02 -19.68
C ALA A 69 -0.24 -1.33 -21.19
N SER A 70 -1.31 -2.02 -21.61
CA SER A 70 -1.59 -2.24 -23.05
C SER A 70 -1.91 -0.93 -23.79
N VAL A 71 -2.37 0.10 -23.07
CA VAL A 71 -2.69 1.43 -23.64
C VAL A 71 -1.53 2.41 -23.47
N TRP A 72 -0.91 2.43 -22.27
CA TRP A 72 0.05 3.47 -21.86
C TRP A 72 1.51 2.98 -21.82
N GLY A 73 1.72 1.70 -22.08
CA GLY A 73 3.05 1.08 -22.04
C GLY A 73 3.52 0.70 -20.64
N TYR A 74 4.70 0.06 -20.60
CA TYR A 74 5.31 -0.49 -19.38
C TYR A 74 6.40 0.42 -18.78
N SER A 75 6.46 1.69 -19.16
CA SER A 75 7.40 2.62 -18.54
C SER A 75 7.05 2.87 -17.06
N GLU A 76 8.07 3.15 -16.26
CA GLU A 76 7.94 3.47 -14.83
C GLU A 76 6.90 4.58 -14.59
N ALA A 77 6.97 5.64 -15.42
CA ALA A 77 6.04 6.76 -15.36
C ALA A 77 4.59 6.34 -15.65
N ALA A 78 4.35 5.57 -16.70
CA ALA A 78 3.02 5.12 -17.08
C ALA A 78 2.38 4.22 -16.00
N LEU A 79 3.16 3.30 -15.42
CA LEU A 79 2.65 2.37 -14.43
C LEU A 79 2.40 3.05 -13.07
N ARG A 80 3.28 3.97 -12.65
CA ARG A 80 3.06 4.76 -11.43
C ARG A 80 1.89 5.72 -11.56
N ALA A 81 1.65 6.27 -12.77
CA ALA A 81 0.48 7.12 -13.02
C ALA A 81 -0.83 6.39 -12.69
N PHE A 82 -0.95 5.08 -12.96
CA PHE A 82 -2.13 4.29 -12.59
C PHE A 82 -2.40 4.34 -11.07
N SER A 83 -1.40 4.05 -10.26
CA SER A 83 -1.54 4.08 -8.79
C SER A 83 -1.85 5.49 -8.28
N ILE A 84 -1.19 6.51 -8.83
CA ILE A 84 -1.41 7.92 -8.46
C ILE A 84 -2.84 8.37 -8.78
N LEU A 85 -3.37 7.96 -9.93
CA LEU A 85 -4.77 8.26 -10.31
C LEU A 85 -5.76 7.55 -9.38
N CYS A 86 -5.50 6.28 -9.01
CA CYS A 86 -6.32 5.56 -8.03
C CYS A 86 -6.31 6.27 -6.66
N TYR A 87 -5.14 6.73 -6.21
CA TYR A 87 -5.02 7.47 -4.95
C TYR A 87 -5.77 8.81 -5.00
N GLY A 88 -5.59 9.60 -6.06
CA GLY A 88 -6.34 10.84 -6.27
C GLY A 88 -7.86 10.62 -6.31
N GLY A 89 -8.31 9.57 -6.98
CA GLY A 89 -9.70 9.14 -7.01
C GLY A 89 -10.24 8.79 -5.63
N ALA A 90 -9.48 8.06 -4.81
CA ALA A 90 -9.84 7.74 -3.43
C ALA A 90 -10.03 9.00 -2.58
N MET A 91 -9.13 9.99 -2.72
CA MET A 91 -9.25 11.29 -2.03
C MET A 91 -10.50 12.06 -2.46
N ILE A 92 -10.81 12.10 -3.76
CA ILE A 92 -12.02 12.78 -4.28
C ILE A 92 -13.28 12.13 -3.69
N ILE A 93 -13.37 10.80 -3.73
CA ILE A 93 -14.55 10.07 -3.25
C ILE A 93 -14.70 10.26 -1.74
N MET A 94 -13.61 10.17 -0.96
CA MET A 94 -13.64 10.41 0.47
C MET A 94 -14.05 11.86 0.80
N GLY A 95 -13.53 12.85 0.07
CA GLY A 95 -13.92 14.24 0.20
C GLY A 95 -15.41 14.46 -0.10
N CYS A 96 -15.94 13.81 -1.14
CA CYS A 96 -17.37 13.83 -1.46
C CYS A 96 -18.22 13.16 -0.37
N PHE A 97 -17.75 12.02 0.17
CA PHE A 97 -18.39 11.32 1.29
C PHE A 97 -18.48 12.23 2.52
N VAL A 98 -17.36 12.79 2.97
CA VAL A 98 -17.34 13.68 4.13
C VAL A 98 -18.22 14.92 3.90
N ARG A 99 -18.19 15.49 2.70
CA ARG A 99 -19.05 16.62 2.34
C ARG A 99 -20.53 16.29 2.45
N ARG A 100 -20.96 15.14 1.94
CA ARG A 100 -22.36 14.73 1.95
C ARG A 100 -22.89 14.53 3.36
N TRP A 101 -22.11 13.84 4.19
CA TRP A 101 -22.57 13.33 5.47
C TRP A 101 -22.15 14.18 6.68
N PHE A 102 -21.04 14.93 6.59
CA PHE A 102 -20.49 15.72 7.69
C PHE A 102 -20.32 17.22 7.35
N GLY A 103 -20.55 17.59 6.11
CA GLY A 103 -20.54 18.98 5.67
C GLY A 103 -19.23 19.45 5.01
N LYS A 104 -19.32 20.58 4.29
CA LYS A 104 -18.25 21.11 3.42
C LYS A 104 -16.97 21.47 4.17
N ARG A 105 -17.07 22.02 5.37
CA ARG A 105 -15.91 22.49 6.12
C ARG A 105 -15.13 21.32 6.70
N ALA A 106 -15.83 20.32 7.25
CA ALA A 106 -15.23 19.08 7.70
C ALA A 106 -14.51 18.35 6.55
N ALA A 107 -15.12 18.32 5.35
CA ALA A 107 -14.52 17.74 4.15
C ALA A 107 -13.22 18.46 3.71
N GLY A 108 -13.23 19.80 3.73
CA GLY A 108 -12.01 20.56 3.40
C GLY A 108 -10.89 20.33 4.41
N TYR A 109 -11.22 20.23 5.69
CA TYR A 109 -10.23 19.91 6.73
C TYR A 109 -9.70 18.46 6.59
N ALA A 110 -10.57 17.49 6.33
CA ALA A 110 -10.16 16.11 6.09
C ALA A 110 -9.25 15.96 4.86
N LEU A 111 -9.58 16.65 3.76
CA LEU A 111 -8.74 16.66 2.56
C LEU A 111 -7.36 17.28 2.84
N LEU A 112 -7.30 18.37 3.60
CA LEU A 112 -6.04 19.02 3.99
C LEU A 112 -5.14 18.06 4.78
N THR A 113 -5.71 17.30 5.70
CA THR A 113 -4.94 16.33 6.50
C THR A 113 -4.51 15.12 5.68
N LEU A 114 -5.34 14.64 4.75
CA LEU A 114 -5.03 13.50 3.89
C LEU A 114 -3.85 13.79 2.93
N ILE A 115 -3.71 15.02 2.43
CA ILE A 115 -2.57 15.41 1.56
C ILE A 115 -1.25 15.11 2.23
N GLY A 116 -1.12 15.41 3.52
CA GLY A 116 0.14 15.28 4.26
C GLY A 116 0.38 13.89 4.86
N THR A 117 -0.48 12.90 4.63
CA THR A 117 -0.35 11.59 5.27
C THR A 117 0.79 10.76 4.63
N PRO A 118 1.91 10.50 5.34
CA PRO A 118 3.10 9.90 4.76
C PRO A 118 2.85 8.51 4.17
N LEU A 119 2.12 7.64 4.88
CA LEU A 119 1.85 6.28 4.41
C LEU A 119 1.04 6.26 3.11
N LEU A 120 0.06 7.15 2.99
CA LEU A 120 -0.76 7.25 1.78
C LEU A 120 0.07 7.73 0.60
N MET A 121 0.99 8.68 0.83
CA MET A 121 1.92 9.13 -0.20
C MET A 121 2.91 8.06 -0.59
N ARG A 122 3.45 7.33 0.39
CA ARG A 122 4.43 6.27 0.19
C ARG A 122 3.89 5.16 -0.72
N TYR A 123 2.65 4.72 -0.51
CA TYR A 123 2.01 3.66 -1.26
C TYR A 123 1.10 4.16 -2.39
N GLY A 124 0.91 5.47 -2.49
CA GLY A 124 0.08 6.09 -3.52
C GLY A 124 0.68 6.08 -4.92
N PHE A 125 2.01 5.97 -5.06
CA PHE A 125 2.70 5.88 -6.35
C PHE A 125 3.23 4.48 -6.68
N GLU A 126 3.29 3.57 -5.71
CA GLU A 126 3.84 2.22 -5.96
C GLU A 126 3.04 1.44 -7.01
N ILE A 127 3.76 0.71 -7.86
CA ILE A 127 3.16 -0.22 -8.84
C ILE A 127 2.70 -1.48 -8.11
N ARG A 128 1.78 -1.27 -7.15
CA ARG A 128 1.18 -2.31 -6.28
C ARG A 128 -0.29 -2.03 -6.05
N MET A 129 -1.00 -3.02 -5.55
CA MET A 129 -2.45 -3.01 -5.38
C MET A 129 -3.00 -2.01 -4.33
N TYR A 130 -2.16 -1.35 -3.55
CA TYR A 130 -2.58 -0.58 -2.37
C TYR A 130 -3.46 0.63 -2.73
N ALA A 131 -3.07 1.40 -3.74
CA ALA A 131 -3.83 2.56 -4.19
C ALA A 131 -5.18 2.15 -4.80
N LEU A 132 -5.21 1.10 -5.62
CA LEU A 132 -6.44 0.55 -6.17
C LEU A 132 -7.34 -0.02 -5.07
N GLY A 133 -6.79 -0.80 -4.14
CA GLY A 133 -7.53 -1.32 -2.99
C GLY A 133 -8.14 -0.21 -2.14
N SER A 134 -7.40 0.90 -1.95
CA SER A 134 -7.90 2.09 -1.26
C SER A 134 -9.05 2.76 -2.01
N LEU A 135 -8.95 2.91 -3.33
CA LEU A 135 -10.01 3.45 -4.17
C LEU A 135 -11.28 2.60 -4.08
N ILE A 136 -11.14 1.26 -4.17
CA ILE A 136 -12.26 0.33 -4.05
C ILE A 136 -12.88 0.42 -2.64
N GLY A 137 -12.06 0.39 -1.59
CA GLY A 137 -12.53 0.45 -0.20
C GLY A 137 -13.29 1.73 0.12
N VAL A 138 -12.77 2.89 -0.30
CA VAL A 138 -13.45 4.19 -0.14
C VAL A 138 -14.73 4.26 -0.97
N SER A 139 -14.70 3.74 -2.19
CA SER A 139 -15.88 3.67 -3.07
C SER A 139 -16.99 2.80 -2.44
N ALA A 140 -16.63 1.62 -1.94
CA ALA A 140 -17.56 0.73 -1.24
C ALA A 140 -18.14 1.40 0.01
N THR A 141 -17.34 2.12 0.79
CA THR A 141 -17.82 2.88 1.96
C THR A 141 -18.83 3.96 1.56
N ALA A 142 -18.55 4.70 0.50
CA ALA A 142 -19.46 5.74 0.00
C ALA A 142 -20.77 5.16 -0.56
N VAL A 143 -20.68 4.03 -1.25
CA VAL A 143 -21.85 3.31 -1.79
C VAL A 143 -22.65 2.68 -0.64
N LEU A 144 -21.99 2.05 0.34
CA LEU A 144 -22.63 1.49 1.53
C LEU A 144 -23.45 2.54 2.29
N ALA A 145 -22.88 3.72 2.52
CA ALA A 145 -23.59 4.82 3.18
C ALA A 145 -24.85 5.26 2.39
N ARG A 146 -24.77 5.30 1.04
CA ARG A 146 -25.95 5.57 0.23
C ARG A 146 -26.96 4.43 0.27
N ALA A 147 -26.51 3.20 0.13
CA ALA A 147 -27.36 2.02 0.19
C ALA A 147 -28.13 1.94 1.52
N TRP A 148 -27.44 2.25 2.65
CA TRP A 148 -28.03 2.28 3.99
C TRP A 148 -29.08 3.37 4.19
N HIS A 149 -28.90 4.55 3.57
CA HIS A 149 -29.81 5.69 3.74
C HIS A 149 -30.91 5.76 2.69
N ASP A 150 -30.57 5.45 1.43
CA ASP A 150 -31.49 5.59 0.29
C ASP A 150 -32.23 4.28 -0.03
N ASP A 151 -31.76 3.14 0.54
CA ASP A 151 -32.27 1.77 0.39
C ASP A 151 -32.53 1.34 -1.07
N ARG A 152 -31.66 1.77 -1.98
CA ARG A 152 -31.78 1.44 -3.40
C ARG A 152 -31.06 0.14 -3.71
N TRP A 153 -31.76 -0.81 -4.36
CA TRP A 153 -31.19 -2.10 -4.73
C TRP A 153 -29.92 -1.98 -5.60
N ARG A 154 -29.84 -0.94 -6.45
CA ARG A 154 -28.69 -0.65 -7.31
C ARG A 154 -27.43 -0.34 -6.50
N ASP A 155 -27.58 0.41 -5.41
CA ASP A 155 -26.45 0.72 -4.53
C ASP A 155 -25.97 -0.55 -3.79
N TRP A 156 -26.89 -1.44 -3.39
CA TRP A 156 -26.53 -2.73 -2.81
C TRP A 156 -25.80 -3.65 -3.81
N MET A 157 -26.23 -3.68 -5.06
CA MET A 157 -25.55 -4.45 -6.11
C MET A 157 -24.16 -3.87 -6.43
N LEU A 158 -24.05 -2.54 -6.55
CA LEU A 158 -22.75 -1.91 -6.74
C LEU A 158 -21.82 -2.16 -5.55
N TYR A 159 -22.36 -2.14 -4.33
CA TYR A 159 -21.61 -2.50 -3.13
C TYR A 159 -21.08 -3.94 -3.21
N ALA A 160 -21.92 -4.88 -3.61
CA ALA A 160 -21.54 -6.29 -3.77
C ALA A 160 -20.38 -6.48 -4.77
N VAL A 161 -20.43 -5.79 -5.90
CA VAL A 161 -19.34 -5.80 -6.91
C VAL A 161 -18.06 -5.21 -6.33
N LEU A 162 -18.15 -4.09 -5.60
CA LEU A 162 -16.97 -3.46 -4.99
C LEU A 162 -16.33 -4.33 -3.91
N VAL A 163 -17.12 -5.04 -3.11
CA VAL A 163 -16.63 -6.02 -2.13
C VAL A 163 -15.88 -7.16 -2.83
N ALA A 164 -16.46 -7.74 -3.88
CA ALA A 164 -15.81 -8.80 -4.65
C ALA A 164 -14.52 -8.32 -5.33
N PHE A 165 -14.51 -7.12 -5.91
CA PHE A 165 -13.33 -6.51 -6.52
C PHE A 165 -12.23 -6.24 -5.49
N GLY A 166 -12.60 -5.81 -4.28
CA GLY A 166 -11.64 -5.64 -3.20
C GLY A 166 -10.97 -6.96 -2.82
N MET A 167 -11.72 -8.04 -2.67
CA MET A 167 -11.18 -9.38 -2.42
C MET A 167 -10.29 -9.87 -3.57
N GLY A 168 -10.68 -9.61 -4.82
CA GLY A 168 -9.88 -9.93 -6.00
C GLY A 168 -8.63 -9.07 -6.18
N THR A 169 -8.52 -7.94 -5.44
CA THR A 169 -7.37 -7.02 -5.50
C THR A 169 -6.40 -7.22 -4.33
N LEU A 170 -6.91 -7.37 -3.11
CA LEU A 170 -6.12 -7.48 -1.88
C LEU A 170 -6.93 -8.22 -0.81
N TYR A 171 -6.45 -9.37 -0.34
CA TYR A 171 -7.16 -10.18 0.66
C TYR A 171 -7.39 -9.45 1.99
N TYR A 172 -6.49 -8.56 2.38
CA TYR A 172 -6.66 -7.73 3.60
C TYR A 172 -7.88 -6.79 3.53
N SER A 173 -8.47 -6.60 2.35
CA SER A 173 -9.78 -5.94 2.21
C SER A 173 -10.88 -6.67 3.00
N ALA A 174 -10.74 -7.97 3.26
CA ALA A 174 -11.66 -8.73 4.11
C ALA A 174 -11.83 -8.10 5.50
N LEU A 175 -10.78 -7.50 6.06
CA LEU A 175 -10.85 -6.81 7.35
C LEU A 175 -11.76 -5.58 7.30
N LEU A 176 -11.73 -4.86 6.17
CA LEU A 176 -12.64 -3.73 5.93
C LEU A 176 -14.07 -4.22 5.76
N TRP A 177 -14.27 -5.30 5.01
CA TRP A 177 -15.61 -5.91 4.81
C TRP A 177 -16.18 -6.46 6.11
N LEU A 178 -15.35 -7.05 6.96
CA LEU A 178 -15.73 -7.46 8.29
C LEU A 178 -16.19 -6.28 9.15
N ALA A 179 -15.47 -5.16 9.12
CA ALA A 179 -15.85 -3.95 9.84
C ALA A 179 -17.21 -3.42 9.37
N GLN A 180 -17.45 -3.41 8.06
CA GLN A 180 -18.71 -2.98 7.47
C GLN A 180 -19.86 -3.94 7.81
N LEU A 181 -19.61 -5.23 7.77
CA LEU A 181 -20.59 -6.25 8.16
C LEU A 181 -21.01 -6.11 9.61
N LEU A 182 -20.05 -5.99 10.53
CA LEU A 182 -20.33 -5.79 11.95
C LEU A 182 -21.11 -4.50 12.19
N TRP A 183 -20.74 -3.43 11.51
CA TRP A 183 -21.48 -2.17 11.58
C TRP A 183 -22.93 -2.34 11.08
N LEU A 184 -23.15 -3.01 9.95
CA LEU A 184 -24.48 -3.31 9.40
C LEU A 184 -25.32 -4.13 10.38
N MET A 185 -24.74 -5.16 10.98
CA MET A 185 -25.42 -5.99 11.98
C MET A 185 -25.87 -5.15 13.19
N VAL A 186 -24.98 -4.34 13.76
CA VAL A 186 -25.28 -3.47 14.89
C VAL A 186 -26.36 -2.44 14.55
N MET A 187 -26.24 -1.78 13.38
CA MET A 187 -27.20 -0.76 12.96
C MET A 187 -28.57 -1.36 12.65
N THR A 188 -28.62 -2.54 12.03
CA THR A 188 -29.86 -3.25 11.76
C THR A 188 -30.53 -3.68 13.07
N TYR A 189 -29.76 -4.28 14.00
CA TYR A 189 -30.28 -4.67 15.31
C TYR A 189 -30.91 -3.49 16.06
N ARG A 190 -30.25 -2.32 16.04
CA ARG A 190 -30.77 -1.09 16.69
C ARG A 190 -32.02 -0.51 16.03
N ARG A 191 -32.18 -0.70 14.70
CA ARG A 191 -33.34 -0.16 13.97
C ARG A 191 -34.58 -1.03 14.10
N GLN A 192 -34.43 -2.36 13.97
CA GLN A 192 -35.58 -3.27 13.80
C GLN A 192 -35.39 -4.66 14.41
N GLY A 193 -34.30 -4.87 15.15
CA GLY A 193 -33.90 -6.20 15.56
C GLY A 193 -33.43 -7.07 14.37
N LEU A 194 -33.12 -8.33 14.64
CA LEU A 194 -32.70 -9.29 13.60
C LEU A 194 -33.85 -10.19 13.13
N GLN A 195 -35.10 -9.84 13.42
CA GLN A 195 -36.25 -10.56 12.90
C GLN A 195 -36.29 -10.44 11.37
N GLN A 196 -36.55 -11.57 10.70
CA GLN A 196 -36.58 -11.65 9.23
C GLN A 196 -35.24 -11.21 8.56
N TRP A 197 -34.13 -11.64 9.15
CA TRP A 197 -32.77 -11.32 8.66
C TRP A 197 -32.56 -11.64 7.17
N TRP A 198 -33.27 -12.66 6.64
CA TRP A 198 -33.22 -13.05 5.21
C TRP A 198 -33.80 -12.00 4.25
N LYS A 199 -34.56 -11.03 4.75
CA LYS A 199 -35.06 -9.91 3.92
C LYS A 199 -34.13 -8.72 3.86
N LEU A 200 -32.97 -8.77 4.54
CA LEU A 200 -32.04 -7.67 4.63
C LEU A 200 -31.25 -7.53 3.32
N PRO A 201 -31.32 -6.37 2.61
CA PRO A 201 -30.65 -6.19 1.32
C PRO A 201 -29.13 -6.38 1.42
N TRP A 202 -28.52 -5.94 2.52
CA TRP A 202 -27.08 -6.08 2.73
C TRP A 202 -26.62 -7.54 2.83
N LEU A 203 -27.45 -8.43 3.37
CA LEU A 203 -27.13 -9.86 3.41
C LEU A 203 -26.98 -10.40 1.98
N TRP A 204 -27.94 -10.08 1.11
CA TRP A 204 -27.90 -10.51 -0.28
C TRP A 204 -26.76 -9.88 -1.07
N ALA A 205 -26.35 -8.65 -0.70
CA ALA A 205 -25.15 -8.04 -1.25
C ALA A 205 -23.87 -8.83 -0.88
N TYR A 206 -23.75 -9.30 0.38
CA TYR A 206 -22.63 -10.17 0.77
C TYR A 206 -22.70 -11.56 0.11
N VAL A 207 -23.89 -12.15 -0.01
CA VAL A 207 -24.07 -13.41 -0.76
C VAL A 207 -23.66 -13.23 -2.22
N ALA A 208 -24.08 -12.16 -2.87
CA ALA A 208 -23.68 -11.85 -4.25
C ALA A 208 -22.16 -11.64 -4.38
N SER A 209 -21.54 -10.91 -3.42
CA SER A 209 -20.09 -10.74 -3.39
C SER A 209 -19.36 -12.08 -3.28
N PHE A 210 -19.84 -12.96 -2.40
CA PHE A 210 -19.29 -14.29 -2.22
C PHE A 210 -19.42 -15.14 -3.49
N MET A 211 -20.59 -15.10 -4.17
CA MET A 211 -20.79 -15.79 -5.42
C MET A 211 -19.82 -15.30 -6.52
N LEU A 212 -19.56 -14.00 -6.58
CA LEU A 212 -18.58 -13.43 -7.52
C LEU A 212 -17.14 -13.86 -7.18
N PHE A 213 -16.81 -14.09 -5.91
CA PHE A 213 -15.51 -14.56 -5.48
C PHE A 213 -15.35 -16.08 -5.52
N LEU A 214 -16.45 -16.81 -5.58
CA LEU A 214 -16.50 -18.29 -5.51
C LEU A 214 -15.54 -18.99 -6.50
N PRO A 215 -15.38 -18.56 -7.77
CA PRO A 215 -14.43 -19.20 -8.68
C PRO A 215 -12.98 -19.16 -8.21
N TRP A 216 -12.62 -18.17 -7.38
CA TRP A 216 -11.27 -18.02 -6.82
C TRP A 216 -11.11 -18.64 -5.43
N LEU A 217 -12.19 -19.01 -4.78
CA LEU A 217 -12.20 -19.52 -3.40
C LEU A 217 -11.30 -20.75 -3.19
N PRO A 218 -11.27 -21.78 -4.08
CA PRO A 218 -10.37 -22.92 -3.90
C PRO A 218 -8.90 -22.52 -3.87
N THR A 219 -8.49 -21.60 -4.75
CA THR A 219 -7.13 -21.05 -4.79
C THR A 219 -6.80 -20.29 -3.50
N PHE A 220 -7.70 -19.43 -3.04
CA PHE A 220 -7.54 -18.69 -1.79
C PHE A 220 -7.35 -19.62 -0.58
N LEU A 221 -8.14 -20.67 -0.48
CA LEU A 221 -8.01 -21.65 0.60
C LEU A 221 -6.67 -22.41 0.54
N GLY A 222 -6.23 -22.77 -0.67
CA GLY A 222 -4.91 -23.36 -0.89
C GLY A 222 -3.77 -22.44 -0.46
N GLN A 223 -3.83 -21.15 -0.78
CA GLN A 223 -2.82 -20.15 -0.40
C GLN A 223 -2.74 -19.96 1.12
N ILE A 224 -3.88 -19.99 1.84
CA ILE A 224 -3.91 -19.97 3.31
C ILE A 224 -3.25 -21.23 3.88
N GLY A 225 -3.63 -22.40 3.35
CA GLY A 225 -3.15 -23.70 3.84
C GLY A 225 -1.64 -23.90 3.71
N ASN A 226 -1.04 -23.29 2.70
CA ASN A 226 0.42 -23.36 2.46
C ASN A 226 1.25 -22.40 3.33
N GLY A 227 0.64 -21.65 4.24
CA GLY A 227 1.35 -20.72 5.14
C GLY A 227 1.93 -19.49 4.46
N ALA A 228 1.74 -19.34 3.15
CA ALA A 228 2.34 -18.27 2.34
C ALA A 228 2.02 -16.86 2.84
N LEU A 229 0.91 -16.66 3.54
CA LEU A 229 0.50 -15.37 4.11
C LEU A 229 1.20 -15.04 5.44
N ALA A 230 1.78 -16.03 6.14
CA ALA A 230 2.38 -15.87 7.47
C ALA A 230 3.89 -15.59 7.44
N GLU A 231 4.58 -15.91 6.34
CA GLU A 231 6.05 -15.86 6.27
C GLU A 231 6.65 -14.44 6.35
N ILE A 232 5.87 -13.39 6.07
CA ILE A 232 6.38 -12.02 5.94
C ILE A 232 5.92 -11.12 7.11
N GLY A 233 4.96 -11.58 7.91
CA GLY A 233 4.30 -10.77 8.93
C GLY A 233 5.12 -10.59 10.21
N GLN A 234 4.86 -9.49 10.92
CA GLN A 234 5.33 -9.26 12.28
C GLN A 234 4.20 -9.45 13.29
N PRO A 235 4.50 -9.80 14.56
CA PRO A 235 3.48 -9.86 15.60
C PRO A 235 2.93 -8.46 15.87
N MET A 236 1.61 -8.35 16.04
CA MET A 236 0.96 -7.11 16.43
C MET A 236 1.08 -6.92 17.95
N ASN A 237 2.09 -6.22 18.39
CA ASN A 237 2.27 -5.81 19.78
C ASN A 237 2.06 -4.30 19.94
N LEU A 238 2.07 -3.83 21.21
CA LEU A 238 1.88 -2.40 21.49
C LEU A 238 2.94 -1.52 20.82
N GLN A 239 4.19 -1.97 20.76
CA GLN A 239 5.28 -1.25 20.11
C GLN A 239 5.01 -1.11 18.61
N ASN A 240 4.60 -2.18 17.92
CA ASN A 240 4.24 -2.15 16.52
C ASN A 240 2.99 -1.31 16.28
N LEU A 241 2.00 -1.35 17.17
CA LEU A 241 0.80 -0.52 17.09
C LEU A 241 1.14 0.99 17.18
N LEU A 242 1.98 1.37 18.14
CA LEU A 242 2.48 2.75 18.25
C LEU A 242 3.39 3.11 17.08
N GLY A 243 4.17 2.16 16.58
CA GLY A 243 4.98 2.30 15.37
C GLY A 243 4.15 2.59 14.14
N ILE A 244 3.02 1.88 13.93
CA ILE A 244 2.08 2.16 12.84
C ILE A 244 1.55 3.57 12.92
N ALA A 245 1.07 3.97 14.10
CA ALA A 245 0.51 5.29 14.29
C ALA A 245 1.58 6.38 14.07
N SER A 246 2.80 6.18 14.57
CA SER A 246 3.94 7.10 14.35
C SER A 246 4.35 7.17 12.89
N PHE A 247 4.48 6.03 12.23
CA PHE A 247 4.83 5.94 10.82
C PHE A 247 3.78 6.59 9.90
N ASN A 248 2.50 6.44 10.24
CA ASN A 248 1.41 7.09 9.50
C ASN A 248 1.43 8.61 9.60
N MET A 249 2.00 9.15 10.68
CA MET A 249 1.99 10.59 10.95
C MET A 249 3.33 11.25 10.70
N ILE A 250 4.47 10.59 11.02
CA ILE A 250 5.75 11.28 11.11
C ILE A 250 6.83 10.59 10.28
N TYR A 251 6.56 9.40 9.75
CA TYR A 251 7.47 8.64 8.92
C TYR A 251 8.93 8.54 9.46
N LYS A 252 9.29 7.37 9.91
CA LYS A 252 10.64 6.97 10.38
C LYS A 252 11.36 8.04 11.24
N PRO A 253 10.87 8.33 12.43
CA PRO A 253 11.51 9.30 13.30
C PRO A 253 12.90 8.81 13.74
N SER A 254 13.89 9.70 13.79
CA SER A 254 15.14 9.44 14.51
C SER A 254 14.84 9.08 15.98
N TRP A 255 15.78 8.42 16.69
CA TRP A 255 15.55 7.98 18.08
C TRP A 255 14.91 9.06 18.98
N LEU A 256 15.43 10.28 18.97
CA LEU A 256 14.87 11.39 19.75
C LEU A 256 13.48 11.81 19.23
N LEU A 257 13.30 11.88 17.92
CA LEU A 257 12.03 12.18 17.28
C LEU A 257 11.05 11.01 17.43
N GLY A 258 11.48 9.77 17.61
CA GLY A 258 10.64 8.61 17.87
C GLY A 258 9.87 8.72 19.18
N VAL A 259 10.52 9.18 20.26
CA VAL A 259 9.86 9.45 21.54
C VAL A 259 8.88 10.59 21.40
N VAL A 260 9.28 11.71 20.77
CA VAL A 260 8.41 12.87 20.55
C VAL A 260 7.23 12.52 19.64
N SER A 261 7.44 11.71 18.60
CA SER A 261 6.38 11.31 17.67
C SER A 261 5.35 10.39 18.31
N SER A 262 5.79 9.45 19.14
CA SER A 262 4.88 8.59 19.89
C SER A 262 4.01 9.39 20.85
N GLN A 263 4.58 10.40 21.50
CA GLN A 263 3.83 11.32 22.38
C GLN A 263 2.84 12.18 21.60
N LEU A 264 3.23 12.71 20.42
CA LEU A 264 2.31 13.47 19.56
C LEU A 264 1.15 12.60 19.07
N VAL A 265 1.41 11.35 18.71
CA VAL A 265 0.36 10.39 18.34
C VAL A 265 -0.59 10.15 19.52
N LEU A 266 -0.06 9.91 20.72
CA LEU A 266 -0.88 9.74 21.93
C LEU A 266 -1.69 10.99 22.23
N ILE A 267 -1.10 12.18 22.09
CA ILE A 267 -1.83 13.46 22.25
C ILE A 267 -2.99 13.56 21.25
N ILE A 268 -2.76 13.20 19.97
CA ILE A 268 -3.81 13.22 18.96
C ILE A 268 -4.90 12.19 19.28
N ILE A 269 -4.53 10.97 19.68
CA ILE A 269 -5.51 9.94 20.09
C ILE A 269 -6.32 10.42 21.29
N CYS A 270 -5.68 10.97 22.32
CA CYS A 270 -6.35 11.53 23.49
C CYS A 270 -7.25 12.71 23.11
N ALA A 271 -6.80 13.59 22.20
CA ALA A 271 -7.59 14.71 21.71
C ALA A 271 -8.83 14.24 20.95
N VAL A 272 -8.70 13.21 20.11
CA VAL A 272 -9.84 12.60 19.39
C VAL A 272 -10.79 11.93 20.36
N ALA A 273 -10.29 11.15 21.32
CA ALA A 273 -11.10 10.49 22.34
C ALA A 273 -11.87 11.51 23.21
N TRP A 274 -11.20 12.58 23.64
CA TRP A 274 -11.83 13.68 24.37
C TRP A 274 -12.85 14.45 23.53
N ALA A 275 -12.59 14.65 22.24
CA ALA A 275 -13.48 15.33 21.31
C ALA A 275 -14.71 14.47 20.93
N TRP A 276 -14.59 13.15 20.99
CA TRP A 276 -15.57 12.18 20.51
C TRP A 276 -16.99 12.41 21.02
N PRO A 277 -17.25 12.49 22.36
CA PRO A 277 -18.62 12.67 22.86
C PRO A 277 -19.26 13.99 22.40
N ARG A 278 -18.44 15.04 22.24
CA ARG A 278 -18.89 16.36 21.77
C ARG A 278 -19.25 16.32 20.29
N ALA A 279 -18.40 15.67 19.50
CA ALA A 279 -18.63 15.50 18.06
C ALA A 279 -19.89 14.66 17.81
N MET A 280 -20.05 13.52 18.51
CA MET A 280 -21.22 12.64 18.35
C MET A 280 -22.56 13.33 18.60
N ARG A 281 -22.60 14.30 19.53
CA ARG A 281 -23.82 15.10 19.81
C ARG A 281 -24.12 16.13 18.70
N SER A 282 -23.13 16.48 17.89
CA SER A 282 -23.21 17.58 16.91
C SER A 282 -23.19 17.10 15.46
N LEU A 283 -22.82 15.86 15.20
CA LEU A 283 -22.75 15.31 13.86
C LEU A 283 -24.14 15.01 13.30
N PRO A 284 -24.41 15.34 12.03
CA PRO A 284 -25.69 15.00 11.37
C PRO A 284 -25.91 13.48 11.27
N HIS A 285 -24.83 12.72 11.05
CA HIS A 285 -24.84 11.29 10.83
C HIS A 285 -23.78 10.59 11.73
N PRO A 286 -24.02 10.51 13.07
CA PRO A 286 -23.06 9.89 13.98
C PRO A 286 -22.83 8.40 13.72
N GLU A 287 -23.80 7.70 13.13
CA GLU A 287 -23.69 6.30 12.73
C GLU A 287 -22.57 6.07 11.70
N LEU A 288 -22.37 7.01 10.77
CA LEU A 288 -21.27 6.93 9.79
C LEU A 288 -19.91 7.25 10.40
N ALA A 289 -19.86 8.02 11.50
CA ALA A 289 -18.63 8.18 12.26
C ALA A 289 -18.23 6.87 12.94
N TRP A 290 -19.21 6.12 13.47
CA TRP A 290 -18.98 4.76 13.98
C TRP A 290 -18.54 3.78 12.87
N LEU A 291 -19.03 3.91 11.63
CA LEU A 291 -18.56 3.12 10.49
C LEU A 291 -17.07 3.37 10.24
N LEU A 292 -16.65 4.65 10.16
CA LEU A 292 -15.24 4.99 9.95
C LEU A 292 -14.35 4.55 11.12
N LEU A 293 -14.85 4.59 12.35
CA LEU A 293 -14.13 4.07 13.52
C LEU A 293 -14.00 2.54 13.47
N ALA A 294 -15.06 1.84 13.03
CA ALA A 294 -15.01 0.38 12.84
C ALA A 294 -13.96 -0.02 11.79
N HIS A 295 -13.77 0.79 10.74
CA HIS A 295 -12.72 0.54 9.73
C HIS A 295 -11.29 0.61 10.31
N VAL A 296 -11.11 1.22 11.47
CA VAL A 296 -9.83 1.23 12.19
C VAL A 296 -9.81 0.13 13.27
N GLY A 297 -10.83 0.10 14.10
CA GLY A 297 -10.86 -0.76 15.28
C GLY A 297 -10.94 -2.25 14.95
N VAL A 298 -11.77 -2.63 13.96
CA VAL A 298 -11.97 -4.04 13.61
C VAL A 298 -10.71 -4.65 12.95
N PRO A 299 -10.08 -4.04 11.94
CA PRO A 299 -8.81 -4.55 11.40
C PRO A 299 -7.71 -4.66 12.44
N VAL A 300 -7.54 -3.64 13.29
CA VAL A 300 -6.53 -3.67 14.35
C VAL A 300 -6.80 -4.80 15.35
N ALA A 301 -8.04 -4.92 15.82
CA ALA A 301 -8.43 -6.00 16.75
C ALA A 301 -8.25 -7.39 16.11
N ALA A 302 -8.67 -7.55 14.87
CA ALA A 302 -8.50 -8.81 14.14
C ALA A 302 -7.02 -9.20 13.98
N LEU A 303 -6.16 -8.24 13.64
CA LEU A 303 -4.72 -8.48 13.52
C LEU A 303 -4.08 -8.81 14.87
N ILE A 304 -4.50 -8.18 15.98
CA ILE A 304 -4.03 -8.54 17.32
C ILE A 304 -4.42 -10.00 17.62
N VAL A 305 -5.67 -10.38 17.38
CA VAL A 305 -6.15 -11.75 17.64
C VAL A 305 -5.40 -12.77 16.78
N VAL A 306 -5.26 -12.51 15.48
CA VAL A 306 -4.54 -13.42 14.58
C VAL A 306 -3.05 -13.51 14.93
N SER A 307 -2.43 -12.42 15.37
CA SER A 307 -1.02 -12.39 15.79
C SER A 307 -0.71 -13.23 17.03
N LEU A 308 -1.74 -13.70 17.76
CA LEU A 308 -1.56 -14.67 18.84
C LEU A 308 -1.16 -16.06 18.32
N SER A 309 -1.49 -16.38 17.07
CA SER A 309 -1.21 -17.67 16.42
C SER A 309 -0.21 -17.56 15.26
N ALA A 310 -0.26 -16.49 14.50
CA ALA A 310 0.60 -16.27 13.35
C ALA A 310 0.88 -14.76 13.15
N PRO A 311 2.17 -14.35 13.02
CA PRO A 311 2.50 -12.96 12.76
C PRO A 311 2.08 -12.58 11.34
N MET A 312 1.01 -11.76 11.19
CA MET A 312 0.47 -11.37 9.89
C MET A 312 0.45 -9.86 9.66
N TYR A 313 1.04 -9.09 10.58
CA TYR A 313 1.07 -7.65 10.45
C TYR A 313 2.12 -7.20 9.43
N VAL A 314 1.65 -6.49 8.41
CA VAL A 314 2.48 -5.70 7.47
C VAL A 314 1.78 -4.36 7.25
N GLU A 315 2.47 -3.24 7.51
CA GLU A 315 1.88 -1.90 7.51
C GLU A 315 1.20 -1.52 6.17
N ARG A 316 1.78 -1.94 5.05
CA ARG A 316 1.28 -1.64 3.70
C ARG A 316 -0.10 -2.24 3.41
N TYR A 317 -0.49 -3.30 4.10
CA TYR A 317 -1.80 -3.91 3.93
C TYR A 317 -2.93 -3.13 4.61
N LEU A 318 -2.59 -2.19 5.48
CA LEU A 318 -3.54 -1.33 6.20
C LEU A 318 -3.71 0.07 5.60
N VAL A 319 -3.22 0.33 4.39
CA VAL A 319 -3.31 1.65 3.74
C VAL A 319 -4.76 2.16 3.68
N HIS A 320 -5.72 1.29 3.39
CA HIS A 320 -7.15 1.63 3.37
C HIS A 320 -7.72 1.99 4.76
N VAL A 321 -7.17 1.41 5.84
CA VAL A 321 -7.53 1.73 7.23
C VAL A 321 -7.11 3.15 7.57
N VAL A 322 -5.94 3.57 7.08
CA VAL A 322 -5.38 4.90 7.35
C VAL A 322 -6.25 6.01 6.79
N ILE A 323 -6.78 5.85 5.58
CA ILE A 323 -7.70 6.85 4.99
C ILE A 323 -8.90 7.06 5.91
N SER A 324 -9.52 5.98 6.40
CA SER A 324 -10.66 6.06 7.32
C SER A 324 -10.26 6.66 8.67
N GLY A 325 -9.10 6.27 9.20
CA GLY A 325 -8.58 6.75 10.48
C GLY A 325 -8.30 8.26 10.49
N ILE A 326 -7.59 8.75 9.49
CA ILE A 326 -7.30 10.19 9.36
C ILE A 326 -8.60 10.97 9.08
N THR A 327 -9.50 10.41 8.29
CA THR A 327 -10.79 11.05 8.00
C THR A 327 -11.65 11.18 9.26
N ILE A 328 -11.80 10.11 10.07
CA ILE A 328 -12.61 10.18 11.29
C ILE A 328 -11.98 11.11 12.33
N ALA A 329 -10.65 11.07 12.51
CA ALA A 329 -9.95 11.98 13.38
C ALA A 329 -10.19 13.44 12.96
N SER A 330 -10.10 13.73 11.67
CA SER A 330 -10.37 15.07 11.12
C SER A 330 -11.80 15.52 11.35
N VAL A 331 -12.80 14.67 11.09
CA VAL A 331 -14.22 14.99 11.28
C VAL A 331 -14.53 15.26 12.75
N VAL A 332 -14.04 14.40 13.64
CA VAL A 332 -14.28 14.50 15.09
C VAL A 332 -13.64 15.76 15.66
N LEU A 333 -12.36 15.98 15.40
CA LEU A 333 -11.64 17.17 15.87
C LEU A 333 -12.26 18.45 15.32
N TYR A 334 -12.54 18.51 14.03
CA TYR A 334 -13.17 19.67 13.41
C TYR A 334 -14.51 20.00 14.07
N THR A 335 -15.39 19.00 14.20
CA THR A 335 -16.74 19.19 14.76
C THR A 335 -16.71 19.63 16.20
N ALA A 336 -15.87 18.98 17.04
CA ALA A 336 -15.73 19.34 18.44
C ALA A 336 -15.10 20.73 18.62
N CYS A 337 -14.08 21.05 17.82
CA CYS A 337 -13.44 22.37 17.87
C CYS A 337 -14.36 23.50 17.45
N VAL A 338 -15.23 23.29 16.44
CA VAL A 338 -16.26 24.27 16.06
C VAL A 338 -17.26 24.49 17.20
N ALA A 339 -17.65 23.44 17.92
CA ALA A 339 -18.52 23.57 19.09
C ALA A 339 -17.83 24.33 20.23
N LEU A 340 -16.58 24.04 20.52
CA LEU A 340 -15.77 24.72 21.54
C LEU A 340 -15.50 26.19 21.19
N HIS A 341 -15.29 26.51 19.93
CA HIS A 341 -15.03 27.90 19.50
C HIS A 341 -16.21 28.81 19.70
N ARG A 342 -17.42 28.25 19.82
CA ARG A 342 -18.64 28.99 20.21
C ARG A 342 -18.76 29.27 21.72
N SER A 343 -17.91 28.65 22.53
CA SER A 343 -17.89 28.90 24.00
C SER A 343 -17.44 30.31 24.30
N PRO A 344 -17.98 30.95 25.36
CA PRO A 344 -17.54 32.25 25.82
C PRO A 344 -16.11 32.24 26.39
N LEU A 345 -15.60 31.08 26.81
CA LEU A 345 -14.28 30.94 27.43
C LEU A 345 -13.15 31.08 26.41
N ARG A 346 -12.25 32.04 26.64
CA ARG A 346 -11.10 32.32 25.75
C ARG A 346 -10.19 31.11 25.57
N TRP A 347 -9.94 30.35 26.63
CA TRP A 347 -9.08 29.16 26.55
C TRP A 347 -9.67 28.05 25.69
N HIS A 348 -11.00 27.89 25.61
CA HIS A 348 -11.65 26.97 24.70
C HIS A 348 -11.33 27.32 23.23
N LYS A 349 -11.30 28.60 22.89
CA LYS A 349 -10.96 29.07 21.54
C LYS A 349 -9.49 28.78 21.22
N ALA A 350 -8.60 29.06 22.19
CA ALA A 350 -7.17 28.77 22.00
C ALA A 350 -6.90 27.28 21.80
N VAL A 351 -7.44 26.41 22.66
CA VAL A 351 -7.31 24.95 22.55
C VAL A 351 -7.89 24.43 21.24
N SER A 352 -9.09 24.88 20.85
CA SER A 352 -9.71 24.47 19.59
C SER A 352 -8.87 24.84 18.38
N THR A 353 -8.29 26.04 18.37
CA THR A 353 -7.42 26.48 17.28
C THR A 353 -6.13 25.65 17.24
N ALA A 354 -5.51 25.42 18.41
CA ALA A 354 -4.30 24.60 18.50
C ALA A 354 -4.53 23.16 17.97
N LEU A 355 -5.64 22.52 18.37
CA LEU A 355 -5.99 21.17 17.90
C LEU A 355 -6.29 21.11 16.40
N LEU A 356 -6.93 22.14 15.83
CA LEU A 356 -7.18 22.22 14.40
C LEU A 356 -5.91 22.42 13.58
N VAL A 357 -4.90 23.07 14.15
CA VAL A 357 -3.61 23.27 13.48
C VAL A 357 -2.69 22.06 13.67
N LEU A 358 -2.74 21.40 14.82
CA LEU A 358 -1.82 20.33 15.19
C LEU A 358 -1.83 19.17 14.16
N LEU A 359 -3.01 18.65 13.83
CA LEU A 359 -3.10 17.47 12.97
C LEU A 359 -2.56 17.72 11.54
N PRO A 360 -2.94 18.78 10.81
CA PRO A 360 -2.35 19.08 9.50
C PRO A 360 -0.84 19.37 9.58
N VAL A 361 -0.36 20.03 10.63
CA VAL A 361 1.07 20.33 10.80
C VAL A 361 1.88 19.06 11.01
N VAL A 362 1.38 18.13 11.84
CA VAL A 362 2.05 16.84 12.06
C VAL A 362 2.08 16.02 10.76
N MET A 363 0.98 15.99 10.00
CA MET A 363 0.95 15.30 8.70
C MET A 363 1.91 15.95 7.69
N LEU A 364 1.93 17.28 7.61
CA LEU A 364 2.83 18.01 6.73
C LEU A 364 4.31 17.76 7.11
N TYR A 365 4.62 17.76 8.40
CA TYR A 365 5.95 17.41 8.89
C TYR A 365 6.37 15.99 8.45
N GLY A 366 5.49 15.01 8.61
CA GLY A 366 5.74 13.63 8.17
C GLY A 366 5.96 13.53 6.65
N MET A 367 5.19 14.29 5.87
CA MET A 367 5.36 14.39 4.42
C MET A 367 6.74 15.00 4.05
N VAL A 368 7.15 16.07 4.74
CA VAL A 368 8.48 16.67 4.51
C VAL A 368 9.58 15.68 4.85
N GLN A 369 9.47 14.95 5.95
CA GLN A 369 10.43 13.90 6.31
C GLN A 369 10.49 12.80 5.23
N LEU A 370 9.34 12.33 4.73
CA LEU A 370 9.29 11.37 3.64
C LEU A 370 10.00 11.90 2.37
N SER A 371 9.79 13.17 2.06
CA SER A 371 10.37 13.81 0.87
C SER A 371 11.86 14.02 0.97
N LEU A 372 12.38 14.36 2.16
CA LEU A 372 13.80 14.62 2.39
C LEU A 372 14.63 13.33 2.48
N GLN A 373 14.03 12.25 2.95
CA GLN A 373 14.75 10.99 3.13
C GLN A 373 14.81 10.13 1.86
N GLY A 374 14.09 10.52 0.80
CA GLY A 374 14.24 10.01 -0.58
C GLY A 374 13.99 8.50 -0.73
N ASN A 375 15.06 7.78 -0.84
CA ASN A 375 15.12 6.40 -1.33
C ASN A 375 15.05 5.37 -0.22
N PHE A 376 13.90 5.00 0.37
CA PHE A 376 13.94 3.86 1.27
C PHE A 376 12.71 2.98 1.31
N ASN A 377 12.94 1.74 1.66
CA ASN A 377 11.97 0.72 1.94
C ASN A 377 11.83 0.56 3.45
N PHE A 378 10.63 0.22 3.95
CA PHE A 378 10.40 -0.02 5.38
C PHE A 378 11.31 -1.13 5.96
N GLN A 379 11.62 -2.13 5.15
CA GLN A 379 12.47 -3.27 5.55
C GLN A 379 13.97 -3.01 5.40
N ARG A 380 14.37 -2.00 4.64
CA ARG A 380 15.77 -1.64 4.38
C ARG A 380 15.92 -0.14 4.49
N ASP A 381 17.01 0.31 5.08
CA ASP A 381 17.22 1.73 5.36
C ASP A 381 17.30 2.59 4.10
N GLU A 382 17.67 1.99 2.96
CA GLU A 382 17.74 2.67 1.67
C GLU A 382 17.27 1.75 0.53
N ARG A 383 16.51 2.29 -0.41
CA ARG A 383 16.26 1.60 -1.68
C ARG A 383 17.49 1.75 -2.56
N PRO A 384 17.98 0.65 -3.16
CA PRO A 384 19.09 0.74 -4.08
C PRO A 384 18.70 1.53 -5.33
N ASN A 385 19.65 2.25 -5.89
CA ASN A 385 19.46 2.93 -7.18
C ASN A 385 19.72 1.94 -8.33
N VAL A 386 18.80 0.99 -8.50
CA VAL A 386 18.90 -0.07 -9.53
C VAL A 386 18.97 0.53 -10.93
N LYS A 387 18.27 1.64 -11.17
CA LYS A 387 18.29 2.36 -12.45
C LYS A 387 19.70 2.85 -12.82
N GLN A 388 20.43 3.40 -11.85
CA GLN A 388 21.82 3.83 -12.06
C GLN A 388 22.72 2.65 -12.38
N ILE A 389 22.58 1.54 -11.65
CA ILE A 389 23.36 0.32 -11.88
C ILE A 389 23.06 -0.26 -13.24
N ALA A 390 21.79 -0.34 -13.65
CA ALA A 390 21.42 -0.79 -14.99
C ALA A 390 22.07 0.07 -16.10
N THR A 391 22.16 1.40 -15.87
CA THR A 391 22.85 2.32 -16.81
C THR A 391 24.34 2.02 -16.89
N GLN A 392 24.99 1.69 -15.78
CA GLN A 392 26.41 1.30 -15.75
C GLN A 392 26.68 -0.03 -16.44
N LEU A 393 25.73 -0.98 -16.36
CA LEU A 393 25.83 -2.29 -17.03
C LEU A 393 25.76 -2.19 -18.55
N GLY A 394 25.04 -1.17 -19.05
CA GLY A 394 24.91 -0.93 -20.49
C GLY A 394 24.15 -2.06 -21.24
N THR A 395 24.57 -2.33 -22.48
CA THR A 395 23.87 -3.28 -23.40
C THR A 395 24.44 -4.68 -23.43
N CYS A 396 25.48 -4.97 -22.67
CA CYS A 396 26.20 -6.27 -22.67
C CYS A 396 26.65 -6.79 -24.09
N ARG A 397 26.78 -5.90 -25.06
CA ARG A 397 27.25 -6.26 -26.42
C ARG A 397 28.70 -6.72 -26.45
N ASP A 398 29.42 -6.45 -25.38
CA ASP A 398 30.82 -6.86 -25.18
C ASP A 398 31.00 -8.31 -24.70
N GLY A 399 29.94 -9.11 -24.66
CA GLY A 399 29.97 -10.48 -24.13
C GLY A 399 29.97 -10.54 -22.60
N SER A 400 29.50 -9.47 -21.92
CA SER A 400 29.33 -9.46 -20.47
C SER A 400 28.08 -10.20 -20.04
N VAL A 401 28.11 -10.76 -18.84
CA VAL A 401 26.99 -11.44 -18.19
C VAL A 401 26.72 -10.82 -16.79
N ILE A 402 25.53 -11.03 -16.29
CA ILE A 402 25.13 -10.57 -14.96
C ILE A 402 24.92 -11.79 -14.06
N LEU A 403 25.51 -11.76 -12.88
CA LEU A 403 25.31 -12.73 -11.83
C LEU A 403 24.63 -12.03 -10.65
N ALA A 404 23.33 -12.25 -10.48
CA ALA A 404 22.55 -11.75 -9.35
C ALA A 404 22.63 -12.73 -8.18
N ALA A 405 22.84 -12.22 -6.96
CA ALA A 405 22.93 -13.05 -5.77
C ALA A 405 21.58 -13.64 -5.33
N ASP A 406 20.48 -13.00 -5.71
CA ASP A 406 19.13 -13.41 -5.33
C ASP A 406 18.08 -13.07 -6.41
N PRO A 407 16.85 -13.66 -6.35
CA PRO A 407 15.79 -13.40 -7.31
C PRO A 407 15.27 -11.95 -7.29
N TYR A 408 15.39 -11.23 -6.17
CA TYR A 408 14.96 -9.83 -6.05
C TYR A 408 15.77 -8.97 -7.03
N ILE A 409 17.10 -9.08 -6.94
CA ILE A 409 18.02 -8.33 -7.79
C ILE A 409 17.82 -8.71 -9.26
N ALA A 410 17.64 -10.00 -9.54
CA ALA A 410 17.46 -10.49 -10.92
C ALA A 410 16.24 -9.85 -11.60
N ILE A 411 15.11 -9.75 -10.90
CA ILE A 411 13.87 -9.17 -11.43
C ILE A 411 13.97 -7.63 -11.52
N GLU A 412 14.52 -6.97 -10.50
CA GLU A 412 14.72 -5.53 -10.51
C GLU A 412 15.59 -5.07 -11.67
N ILE A 413 16.73 -5.73 -11.86
CA ILE A 413 17.66 -5.37 -12.93
C ILE A 413 17.08 -5.71 -14.31
N SER A 414 16.35 -6.82 -14.44
CA SER A 414 15.73 -7.23 -15.71
C SER A 414 14.75 -6.18 -16.23
N TYR A 415 13.96 -5.56 -15.32
CA TYR A 415 13.04 -4.51 -15.68
C TYR A 415 13.74 -3.35 -16.41
N TYR A 416 14.86 -2.86 -15.85
CA TYR A 416 15.58 -1.73 -16.44
C TYR A 416 16.34 -2.11 -17.71
N LEU A 417 16.89 -3.32 -17.77
CA LEU A 417 17.56 -3.82 -18.97
C LEU A 417 16.58 -3.98 -20.14
N GLU A 418 15.38 -4.47 -19.86
CA GLU A 418 14.32 -4.54 -20.88
C GLU A 418 13.90 -3.14 -21.36
N GLN A 419 13.76 -2.15 -20.46
CA GLN A 419 13.48 -0.77 -20.84
C GLN A 419 14.58 -0.17 -21.72
N ALA A 420 15.82 -0.55 -21.48
CA ALA A 420 16.99 -0.15 -22.27
C ALA A 420 17.18 -1.01 -23.54
N GLN A 421 16.28 -1.94 -23.86
CA GLN A 421 16.40 -2.92 -24.94
C GLN A 421 17.73 -3.69 -24.89
N SER A 422 18.19 -3.97 -23.68
CA SER A 422 19.42 -4.72 -23.42
C SER A 422 19.11 -6.21 -23.22
N HIS A 423 19.88 -7.06 -23.86
CA HIS A 423 19.73 -8.52 -23.80
C HIS A 423 20.84 -9.16 -22.97
N CYS A 424 21.22 -8.54 -21.86
CA CYS A 424 22.22 -9.14 -20.97
C CYS A 424 21.73 -10.47 -20.39
N PRO A 425 22.48 -11.55 -20.52
CA PRO A 425 22.14 -12.79 -19.81
C PRO A 425 22.22 -12.59 -18.31
N ILE A 426 21.14 -12.92 -17.62
CA ILE A 426 21.08 -12.85 -16.16
C ILE A 426 21.15 -14.26 -15.61
N TYR A 427 22.12 -14.50 -14.74
CA TYR A 427 22.27 -15.71 -13.96
C TYR A 427 21.97 -15.39 -12.50
N MET A 428 21.35 -16.31 -11.79
CA MET A 428 21.06 -16.19 -10.36
C MET A 428 21.83 -17.28 -9.61
N ALA A 429 22.75 -16.86 -8.75
CA ALA A 429 23.44 -17.75 -7.84
C ALA A 429 22.49 -18.16 -6.71
N TYR A 430 21.89 -19.34 -6.81
CA TYR A 430 20.95 -19.84 -5.81
C TYR A 430 21.25 -21.30 -5.47
N VAL A 431 21.64 -21.53 -4.23
CA VAL A 431 22.03 -22.85 -3.70
C VAL A 431 20.89 -23.51 -2.92
N GLY A 432 19.74 -22.84 -2.78
CA GLY A 432 18.58 -23.33 -2.04
C GLY A 432 17.65 -24.25 -2.83
N GLY A 433 16.61 -24.75 -2.16
CA GLY A 433 15.51 -25.51 -2.76
C GLY A 433 14.64 -24.68 -3.72
N PRO A 434 13.45 -25.16 -4.12
CA PRO A 434 12.53 -24.40 -4.95
C PRO A 434 12.13 -23.08 -4.27
N LEU A 435 11.88 -22.04 -5.08
CA LEU A 435 11.38 -20.77 -4.56
C LEU A 435 9.97 -20.98 -3.95
N MET A 436 9.76 -20.48 -2.77
CA MET A 436 8.52 -20.68 -1.98
C MET A 436 7.78 -19.36 -1.78
N GLY A 437 6.54 -19.45 -1.27
CA GLY A 437 5.71 -18.30 -0.95
C GLY A 437 5.47 -17.37 -2.14
N GLY A 438 5.57 -16.06 -1.94
CA GLY A 438 5.40 -15.03 -2.99
C GLY A 438 6.45 -15.07 -4.11
N TYR A 439 7.49 -15.91 -4.01
CA TYR A 439 8.52 -16.11 -5.03
C TYR A 439 8.30 -17.35 -5.90
N ALA A 440 7.40 -18.23 -5.48
CA ALA A 440 7.10 -19.46 -6.23
C ALA A 440 6.78 -19.22 -7.71
N PRO A 441 6.07 -18.14 -8.11
CA PRO A 441 5.85 -17.84 -9.53
C PRO A 441 7.12 -17.59 -10.35
N LEU A 442 8.21 -17.21 -9.71
CA LEU A 442 9.50 -16.95 -10.38
C LEU A 442 10.29 -18.24 -10.65
N GLU A 443 9.89 -19.35 -10.05
CA GLU A 443 10.48 -20.66 -10.36
C GLU A 443 10.20 -21.01 -11.81
N GLY A 444 11.23 -21.29 -12.60
CA GLY A 444 11.11 -21.52 -14.04
C GLY A 444 10.90 -20.25 -14.88
N SER A 445 11.10 -19.04 -14.30
CA SER A 445 11.15 -17.80 -15.08
C SER A 445 12.23 -17.86 -16.15
N THR A 446 11.92 -17.35 -17.35
CA THR A 446 12.91 -17.19 -18.43
C THR A 446 13.73 -15.90 -18.28
N THR A 447 13.40 -15.05 -17.32
CA THR A 447 14.07 -13.77 -17.06
C THR A 447 15.51 -13.95 -16.59
N TYR A 448 15.79 -15.04 -15.88
CA TYR A 448 17.12 -15.42 -15.40
C TYR A 448 17.30 -16.93 -15.42
N ARG A 449 18.56 -17.37 -15.37
CA ARG A 449 18.92 -18.79 -15.26
C ARG A 449 19.47 -19.08 -13.88
N LYS A 450 18.89 -20.04 -13.17
CA LYS A 450 19.46 -20.53 -11.90
C LYS A 450 20.77 -21.26 -12.16
N VAL A 451 21.80 -20.96 -11.37
CA VAL A 451 23.09 -21.65 -11.39
C VAL A 451 23.48 -22.05 -9.98
N ALA A 452 23.69 -23.36 -9.79
CA ALA A 452 24.20 -23.90 -8.54
C ALA A 452 25.72 -23.81 -8.45
N ASP A 453 26.41 -23.99 -9.60
CA ASP A 453 27.85 -23.84 -9.75
C ASP A 453 28.14 -22.60 -10.62
N THR A 454 28.84 -21.65 -10.05
CA THR A 454 29.21 -20.40 -10.70
C THR A 454 30.46 -20.51 -11.54
N THR A 455 31.08 -21.70 -11.65
CA THR A 455 32.29 -21.92 -12.44
C THR A 455 32.00 -22.26 -13.91
N GLN A 456 30.92 -23.03 -14.16
CA GLN A 456 30.65 -23.56 -15.53
C GLN A 456 30.00 -22.54 -16.51
N PRO A 457 29.00 -21.73 -16.16
CA PRO A 457 28.26 -20.92 -17.14
C PRO A 457 29.04 -19.73 -17.68
N PHE A 458 30.22 -19.44 -17.14
CA PHE A 458 30.94 -18.19 -17.42
C PHE A 458 32.24 -18.38 -18.22
N THR A 459 32.55 -19.62 -18.68
CA THR A 459 33.81 -19.91 -19.40
C THR A 459 34.04 -19.03 -20.63
N ASP A 460 32.96 -18.57 -21.27
CA ASP A 460 33.05 -17.77 -22.50
C ASP A 460 32.73 -16.28 -22.27
N ALA A 461 32.37 -15.87 -21.05
CA ALA A 461 32.09 -14.49 -20.76
C ALA A 461 33.37 -13.65 -20.75
N LYS A 462 33.34 -12.46 -21.38
CA LYS A 462 34.47 -11.53 -21.32
C LYS A 462 34.48 -10.73 -19.98
N LYS A 463 33.29 -10.47 -19.45
CA LYS A 463 33.11 -9.79 -18.17
C LYS A 463 31.98 -10.42 -17.39
N ILE A 464 32.10 -10.44 -16.05
CA ILE A 464 31.06 -10.87 -15.12
C ILE A 464 30.75 -9.73 -14.21
N ASN A 465 29.47 -9.32 -14.19
CA ASN A 465 28.94 -8.27 -13.33
C ASN A 465 28.17 -8.95 -12.19
N VAL A 466 28.75 -8.97 -10.99
CA VAL A 466 28.13 -9.56 -9.80
C VAL A 466 27.35 -8.49 -9.06
N LEU A 467 26.08 -8.79 -8.77
CA LEU A 467 25.16 -7.89 -8.05
C LEU A 467 24.71 -8.55 -6.75
N TYR A 468 24.90 -7.86 -5.63
CA TYR A 468 24.43 -8.30 -4.30
C TYR A 468 24.12 -7.11 -3.40
N TYR A 469 23.33 -7.34 -2.35
CA TYR A 469 23.09 -6.33 -1.31
C TYR A 469 24.14 -6.39 -0.22
N SER A 470 24.75 -5.25 0.12
CA SER A 470 25.79 -5.14 1.17
C SER A 470 25.29 -5.58 2.56
N SER A 471 23.98 -5.47 2.83
CA SER A 471 23.34 -5.88 4.08
C SER A 471 22.95 -7.35 4.14
N SER A 472 23.18 -8.12 3.08
CA SER A 472 22.81 -9.54 3.05
C SER A 472 23.85 -10.35 3.80
N THR A 473 23.47 -10.91 4.94
CA THR A 473 24.30 -11.87 5.72
C THR A 473 24.49 -13.22 5.00
N ALA A 474 23.74 -13.44 3.92
CA ALA A 474 23.74 -14.70 3.16
C ALA A 474 24.68 -14.69 1.93
N THR A 475 25.34 -13.60 1.65
CA THR A 475 26.20 -13.50 0.49
C THR A 475 27.64 -13.91 0.81
N THR A 476 27.90 -15.18 0.73
CA THR A 476 29.21 -15.59 0.19
C THR A 476 29.30 -15.04 -1.22
N THR A 477 30.22 -14.11 -1.48
CA THR A 477 30.58 -13.71 -2.84
C THR A 477 30.73 -15.00 -3.67
N PRO A 478 30.00 -15.15 -4.78
CA PRO A 478 30.06 -16.38 -5.54
C PRO A 478 31.51 -16.63 -5.97
N THR A 479 31.99 -17.85 -5.77
CA THR A 479 33.30 -18.25 -6.21
C THR A 479 33.33 -18.23 -7.74
N LEU A 480 34.04 -17.29 -8.29
CA LEU A 480 34.22 -17.17 -9.75
C LEU A 480 35.44 -17.98 -10.21
N PRO A 481 35.51 -18.40 -11.50
CA PRO A 481 36.69 -19.04 -12.06
C PRO A 481 37.94 -18.17 -11.88
N SER A 482 39.08 -18.81 -11.61
CA SER A 482 40.37 -18.12 -11.37
C SER A 482 40.88 -17.24 -12.53
N ALA A 483 40.28 -17.41 -13.72
CA ALA A 483 40.60 -16.62 -14.91
C ALA A 483 40.02 -15.19 -14.90
N TYR A 484 39.27 -14.82 -13.84
CA TYR A 484 38.64 -13.50 -13.75
C TYR A 484 39.23 -12.68 -12.59
N THR A 485 39.65 -11.47 -12.91
CA THR A 485 40.17 -10.52 -11.94
C THR A 485 39.17 -9.40 -11.66
N LEU A 486 39.05 -9.00 -10.39
CA LEU A 486 38.21 -7.88 -9.97
C LEU A 486 38.75 -6.55 -10.50
N ARG A 487 37.94 -5.80 -11.22
CA ARG A 487 38.32 -4.50 -11.81
C ARG A 487 37.72 -3.31 -11.05
N SER A 488 36.48 -3.43 -10.60
CA SER A 488 35.81 -2.34 -9.89
C SER A 488 34.74 -2.87 -8.91
N VAL A 489 34.47 -2.06 -7.88
CA VAL A 489 33.37 -2.24 -6.92
C VAL A 489 32.67 -0.90 -6.79
N THR A 490 31.37 -0.85 -7.02
CA THR A 490 30.57 0.39 -6.93
C THR A 490 29.19 0.10 -6.36
N GLY A 491 28.58 1.11 -5.73
CA GLY A 491 27.20 1.06 -5.22
C GLY A 491 27.09 0.69 -3.75
N ASP A 492 26.03 1.17 -3.13
CA ASP A 492 25.57 0.85 -1.77
C ASP A 492 24.09 1.28 -1.70
N PRO A 493 23.16 0.50 -1.16
CA PRO A 493 23.30 -0.86 -0.64
C PRO A 493 23.36 -1.99 -1.69
N LEU A 494 23.04 -1.71 -2.97
CA LEU A 494 23.20 -2.66 -4.05
C LEU A 494 24.61 -2.48 -4.65
N VAL A 495 25.45 -3.48 -4.46
CA VAL A 495 26.85 -3.48 -4.89
C VAL A 495 26.98 -4.14 -6.25
N LEU A 496 27.67 -3.48 -7.16
CA LEU A 496 28.12 -4.00 -8.44
C LEU A 496 29.62 -4.27 -8.38
N MET A 497 30.02 -5.53 -8.46
CA MET A 497 31.40 -5.96 -8.69
C MET A 497 31.60 -6.34 -10.15
N GLN A 498 32.58 -5.74 -10.79
CA GLN A 498 32.90 -6.04 -12.18
C GLN A 498 34.21 -6.82 -12.27
N PHE A 499 34.13 -7.98 -12.87
CA PHE A 499 35.26 -8.86 -13.14
C PHE A 499 35.51 -8.93 -14.63
N ALA A 500 36.76 -8.89 -15.06
CA ALA A 500 37.16 -9.11 -16.42
C ALA A 500 38.07 -10.33 -16.51
N ARG A 501 38.02 -11.03 -17.65
CA ARG A 501 38.92 -12.14 -17.96
C ARG A 501 40.29 -11.56 -18.27
N ASP A 502 41.32 -12.14 -17.69
CA ASP A 502 42.73 -11.77 -17.95
C ASP A 502 43.19 -12.16 -19.34
#